data_c11f72f8dc42e14a958a9a8949687d40
#
_entry.id   c11f72f8dc42e14a958a9a8949687d40
#
_cell.length_a   1.000
_cell.length_b   1.000
_cell.length_c   1.000
_cell.angle_alpha   90.00
_cell.angle_beta   90.00
_cell.angle_gamma   90.00
#
_symmetry.space_group_name_H-M   'P 1'
#
loop_
_entity.id
_entity.type
_entity.pdbx_description
1 polymer ?
#
loop_
_entity_poly.entity_id
_entity_poly.type
_entity_poly.pdbx_seq_one_letter_code
_entity_poly.pdbx_strand_id
1 'polypeptide(L)'
;MYLGDKSGKLYNEKDRLVINQWLMAQMGTVGPMIGQHHQFHHYNPGKSEFGEERYFKITKRIYGELDARLKISKFLAGPDYTIADIATWPWMARHEWHDIGLKNYNNLSRWYLEISEREAVVKGYSFMDKESIIPKL
;
A
#
# COMPACT_ATOMS: atom_id res chain seq x y z
N MET A 1 -13.11 -6.68 -6.45
CA MET A 1 -13.89 -6.47 -7.68
C MET A 1 -15.37 -6.82 -7.49
N TYR A 2 -15.75 -8.07 -7.20
CA TYR A 2 -17.17 -8.49 -7.05
C TYR A 2 -18.03 -7.60 -6.14
N LEU A 3 -17.55 -7.26 -4.94
CA LEU A 3 -18.28 -6.38 -4.03
C LEU A 3 -18.40 -4.94 -4.57
N GLY A 4 -17.40 -4.46 -5.28
CA GLY A 4 -17.45 -3.16 -5.95
C GLY A 4 -18.52 -3.12 -7.04
N ASP A 5 -18.56 -4.13 -7.90
CA ASP A 5 -19.60 -4.27 -8.93
C ASP A 5 -21.00 -4.36 -8.30
N LYS A 6 -21.14 -5.22 -7.30
CA LYS A 6 -22.42 -5.45 -6.64
C LYS A 6 -22.97 -4.21 -5.92
N SER A 7 -22.10 -3.42 -5.31
CA SER A 7 -22.46 -2.22 -4.53
C SER A 7 -22.52 -0.93 -5.37
N GLY A 8 -21.88 -0.92 -6.54
CA GLY A 8 -21.66 0.30 -7.34
C GLY A 8 -20.72 1.32 -6.67
N LYS A 9 -19.92 0.88 -5.66
CA LYS A 9 -19.05 1.77 -4.87
C LYS A 9 -17.58 1.38 -5.01
N LEU A 10 -16.69 2.40 -5.02
CA LEU A 10 -15.24 2.23 -4.99
C LEU A 10 -14.64 1.49 -6.21
N TYR A 11 -15.47 1.16 -7.20
CA TYR A 11 -15.09 0.46 -8.43
C TYR A 11 -16.03 0.90 -9.57
N ASN A 12 -15.94 2.19 -9.93
CA ASN A 12 -16.80 2.76 -10.96
C ASN A 12 -16.40 2.28 -12.36
N GLU A 13 -17.36 2.28 -13.29
CA GLU A 13 -17.15 1.81 -14.66
C GLU A 13 -16.23 2.74 -15.46
N LYS A 14 -16.36 4.05 -15.25
CA LYS A 14 -15.57 5.08 -15.94
C LYS A 14 -14.05 4.87 -15.77
N ASP A 15 -13.61 4.55 -14.57
CA ASP A 15 -12.19 4.42 -14.23
C ASP A 15 -11.74 2.96 -14.09
N ARG A 16 -12.60 2.01 -14.45
CA ARG A 16 -12.40 0.56 -14.25
C ARG A 16 -11.07 0.06 -14.79
N LEU A 17 -10.65 0.52 -15.96
CA LEU A 17 -9.38 0.11 -16.55
C LEU A 17 -8.19 0.53 -15.67
N VAL A 18 -8.16 1.78 -15.24
CA VAL A 18 -7.08 2.32 -14.41
C VAL A 18 -7.09 1.68 -13.02
N ILE A 19 -8.27 1.45 -12.45
CA ILE A 19 -8.41 0.72 -11.17
C ILE A 19 -7.84 -0.69 -11.30
N ASN A 20 -8.16 -1.41 -12.38
CA ASN A 20 -7.63 -2.75 -12.62
C ASN A 20 -6.12 -2.76 -12.84
N GLN A 21 -5.55 -1.77 -13.55
CA GLN A 21 -4.11 -1.63 -13.72
C GLN A 21 -3.40 -1.54 -12.36
N TRP A 22 -3.91 -0.70 -11.44
CA TRP A 22 -3.33 -0.57 -10.11
C TRP A 22 -3.56 -1.78 -9.22
N LEU A 23 -4.71 -2.46 -9.34
CA LEU A 23 -4.92 -3.76 -8.69
C LEU A 23 -3.92 -4.81 -9.18
N MET A 24 -3.65 -4.88 -10.48
CA MET A 24 -2.66 -5.82 -11.02
C MET A 24 -1.24 -5.44 -10.61
N ALA A 25 -0.89 -4.16 -10.57
CA ALA A 25 0.39 -3.68 -10.05
C ALA A 25 0.57 -4.07 -8.57
N GLN A 26 -0.51 -3.92 -7.77
CA GLN A 26 -0.49 -4.33 -6.37
C GLN A 26 -0.29 -5.85 -6.25
N MET A 27 -1.09 -6.66 -6.95
CA MET A 27 -1.05 -8.13 -6.87
C MET A 27 0.23 -8.74 -7.45
N GLY A 28 0.78 -8.15 -8.52
CA GLY A 28 1.96 -8.66 -9.21
C GLY A 28 3.29 -8.12 -8.68
N THR A 29 3.29 -6.95 -8.04
CA THR A 29 4.53 -6.26 -7.64
C THR A 29 4.51 -5.78 -6.20
N VAL A 30 3.61 -4.88 -5.83
CA VAL A 30 3.66 -4.22 -4.51
C VAL A 30 3.56 -5.26 -3.39
N GLY A 31 2.49 -6.03 -3.37
CA GLY A 31 2.26 -7.05 -2.35
C GLY A 31 3.36 -8.11 -2.30
N PRO A 32 3.61 -8.83 -3.40
CA PRO A 32 4.61 -9.89 -3.41
C PRO A 32 6.03 -9.43 -3.07
N MET A 33 6.48 -8.28 -3.59
CA MET A 33 7.85 -7.82 -3.37
C MET A 33 8.06 -7.26 -1.95
N ILE A 34 7.10 -6.50 -1.43
CA ILE A 34 7.14 -6.06 -0.03
C ILE A 34 7.03 -7.26 0.91
N GLY A 35 6.20 -8.26 0.56
CA GLY A 35 6.12 -9.50 1.32
C GLY A 35 7.45 -10.25 1.40
N GLN A 36 8.21 -10.30 0.30
CA GLN A 36 9.58 -10.85 0.33
C GLN A 36 10.52 -9.98 1.16
N HIS A 37 10.40 -8.65 1.10
CA HIS A 37 11.17 -7.78 1.98
C HIS A 37 10.86 -8.07 3.46
N HIS A 38 9.58 -8.20 3.85
CA HIS A 38 9.23 -8.65 5.21
C HIS A 38 9.88 -9.98 5.56
N GLN A 39 9.87 -10.95 4.62
CA GLN A 39 10.42 -12.27 4.85
C GLN A 39 11.91 -12.23 5.17
N PHE A 40 12.70 -11.47 4.42
CA PHE A 40 14.16 -11.42 4.59
C PHE A 40 14.58 -10.42 5.65
N HIS A 41 14.01 -9.24 5.68
CA HIS A 41 14.44 -8.14 6.54
C HIS A 41 13.83 -8.18 7.95
N HIS A 42 12.51 -8.49 8.05
CA HIS A 42 11.81 -8.44 9.33
C HIS A 42 11.74 -9.81 10.04
N TYR A 43 11.34 -10.87 9.32
CA TYR A 43 11.14 -12.19 9.93
C TYR A 43 12.42 -13.03 10.02
N ASN A 44 13.36 -12.88 9.10
CA ASN A 44 14.58 -13.68 9.04
C ASN A 44 15.83 -12.84 8.79
N PRO A 45 16.09 -11.80 9.60
CA PRO A 45 17.25 -10.94 9.41
C PRO A 45 18.56 -11.72 9.50
N GLY A 46 19.52 -11.41 8.64
CA GLY A 46 20.85 -12.04 8.60
C GLY A 46 20.88 -13.44 7.97
N LYS A 47 19.74 -13.98 7.48
CA LYS A 47 19.71 -15.31 6.85
C LYS A 47 20.12 -15.31 5.38
N SER A 48 20.01 -14.19 4.70
CA SER A 48 20.40 -14.04 3.29
C SER A 48 20.69 -12.58 2.97
N GLU A 49 21.94 -12.19 2.98
CA GLU A 49 22.39 -10.85 2.60
C GLU A 49 21.89 -10.47 1.19
N PHE A 50 22.00 -11.40 0.23
CA PHE A 50 21.49 -11.20 -1.13
C PHE A 50 19.98 -10.93 -1.14
N GLY A 51 19.20 -11.70 -0.39
CA GLY A 51 17.73 -11.53 -0.32
C GLY A 51 17.36 -10.19 0.33
N GLU A 52 17.99 -9.85 1.44
CA GLU A 52 17.78 -8.58 2.14
C GLU A 52 18.08 -7.38 1.24
N GLU A 53 19.26 -7.33 0.64
CA GLU A 53 19.67 -6.24 -0.24
C GLU A 53 18.76 -6.12 -1.48
N ARG A 54 18.46 -7.24 -2.12
CA ARG A 54 17.61 -7.30 -3.31
C ARG A 54 16.23 -6.73 -3.03
N TYR A 55 15.55 -7.24 -2.01
CA TYR A 55 14.16 -6.87 -1.74
C TYR A 55 14.04 -5.50 -1.06
N PHE A 56 15.05 -5.05 -0.32
CA PHE A 56 15.14 -3.67 0.13
C PHE A 56 15.18 -2.69 -1.04
N LYS A 57 16.07 -2.92 -2.03
CA LYS A 57 16.15 -2.09 -3.25
C LYS A 57 14.84 -2.06 -4.04
N ILE A 58 14.19 -3.22 -4.18
CA ILE A 58 12.90 -3.33 -4.87
C ILE A 58 11.81 -2.56 -4.11
N THR A 59 11.73 -2.72 -2.79
CA THR A 59 10.74 -2.02 -1.96
C THR A 59 10.94 -0.51 -2.00
N LYS A 60 12.18 -0.04 -1.91
CA LYS A 60 12.52 1.38 -2.05
C LYS A 60 12.11 1.94 -3.41
N ARG A 61 12.28 1.17 -4.49
CA ARG A 61 11.80 1.56 -5.82
C ARG A 61 10.28 1.66 -5.86
N ILE A 62 9.55 0.70 -5.27
CA ILE A 62 8.08 0.73 -5.17
C ILE A 62 7.60 2.01 -4.45
N TYR A 63 8.26 2.40 -3.36
CA TYR A 63 7.96 3.67 -2.67
C TYR A 63 8.09 4.87 -3.61
N GLY A 64 9.17 4.93 -4.39
CA GLY A 64 9.37 6.01 -5.37
C GLY A 64 8.32 6.02 -6.48
N GLU A 65 7.95 4.85 -7.01
CA GLU A 65 6.93 4.70 -8.05
C GLU A 65 5.53 5.11 -7.55
N LEU A 66 5.16 4.71 -6.33
CA LEU A 66 3.91 5.12 -5.70
C LEU A 66 3.89 6.62 -5.40
N ASP A 67 4.98 7.18 -4.86
CA ASP A 67 5.10 8.61 -4.60
C ASP A 67 4.98 9.44 -5.90
N ALA A 68 5.67 9.02 -6.96
CA ALA A 68 5.59 9.67 -8.27
C ALA A 68 4.17 9.63 -8.84
N ARG A 69 3.46 8.52 -8.70
CA ARG A 69 2.05 8.42 -9.09
C ARG A 69 1.17 9.37 -8.29
N LEU A 70 1.34 9.39 -6.98
CA LEU A 70 0.54 10.21 -6.07
C LEU A 70 0.88 11.71 -6.13
N LYS A 71 1.99 12.08 -6.75
CA LYS A 71 2.32 13.46 -7.09
C LYS A 71 1.35 14.05 -8.12
N ILE A 72 0.90 13.24 -9.07
CA ILE A 72 0.04 13.67 -10.18
C ILE A 72 -1.42 13.23 -10.01
N SER A 73 -1.74 12.53 -8.94
CA SER A 73 -3.07 12.03 -8.66
C SER A 73 -3.35 12.00 -7.16
N LYS A 74 -4.59 12.24 -6.78
CA LYS A 74 -4.98 12.21 -5.37
C LYS A 74 -4.89 10.80 -4.79
N PHE A 75 -5.42 9.82 -5.53
CA PHE A 75 -5.38 8.38 -5.22
C PHE A 75 -4.77 7.60 -6.37
N LEU A 76 -4.54 6.30 -6.20
CA LEU A 76 -3.81 5.48 -7.18
C LEU A 76 -4.50 5.45 -8.54
N ALA A 77 -5.82 5.32 -8.58
CA ALA A 77 -6.57 5.25 -9.85
C ALA A 77 -7.05 6.61 -10.37
N GLY A 78 -6.96 7.69 -9.60
CA GLY A 78 -7.44 9.01 -10.01
C GLY A 78 -7.81 9.91 -8.83
N PRO A 79 -8.81 10.79 -9.00
CA PRO A 79 -9.23 11.71 -7.94
C PRO A 79 -9.99 11.01 -6.82
N ASP A 80 -10.56 9.84 -7.06
CA ASP A 80 -11.43 9.13 -6.15
C ASP A 80 -10.73 7.94 -5.47
N TYR A 81 -11.08 7.72 -4.20
CA TYR A 81 -10.66 6.55 -3.43
C TYR A 81 -11.32 5.29 -3.98
N THR A 82 -10.53 4.26 -4.27
CA THR A 82 -11.00 3.04 -4.93
C THR A 82 -10.48 1.77 -4.27
N ILE A 83 -10.93 0.62 -4.78
CA ILE A 83 -10.43 -0.69 -4.33
C ILE A 83 -8.93 -0.89 -4.61
N ALA A 84 -8.32 -0.12 -5.51
CA ALA A 84 -6.87 -0.12 -5.73
C ALA A 84 -6.11 0.42 -4.51
N ASP A 85 -6.62 1.49 -3.91
CA ASP A 85 -6.07 2.06 -2.67
C ASP A 85 -6.29 1.12 -1.48
N ILE A 86 -7.48 0.52 -1.38
CA ILE A 86 -7.82 -0.47 -0.35
C ILE A 86 -6.86 -1.66 -0.38
N ALA A 87 -6.51 -2.15 -1.56
CA ALA A 87 -5.60 -3.28 -1.71
C ALA A 87 -4.13 -2.93 -1.43
N THR A 88 -3.73 -1.68 -1.68
CA THR A 88 -2.33 -1.24 -1.58
C THR A 88 -1.99 -0.70 -0.18
N TRP A 89 -2.89 0.04 0.43
CA TRP A 89 -2.64 0.74 1.69
C TRP A 89 -2.18 -0.17 2.85
N PRO A 90 -2.73 -1.39 3.05
CA PRO A 90 -2.29 -2.27 4.15
C PRO A 90 -0.81 -2.65 4.10
N TRP A 91 -0.21 -2.66 2.91
CA TRP A 91 1.24 -2.89 2.75
C TRP A 91 2.04 -1.70 3.27
N MET A 92 1.57 -0.47 3.00
CA MET A 92 2.19 0.73 3.54
C MET A 92 1.95 0.90 5.04
N ALA A 93 0.88 0.34 5.59
CA ALA A 93 0.63 0.32 7.03
C ALA A 93 1.64 -0.54 7.82
N ARG A 94 2.54 -1.24 7.15
CA ARG A 94 3.70 -1.94 7.74
C ARG A 94 5.02 -1.21 7.50
N HIS A 95 4.99 0.09 7.18
CA HIS A 95 6.17 0.88 6.81
C HIS A 95 7.31 0.84 7.84
N GLU A 96 7.00 0.66 9.12
CA GLU A 96 8.01 0.49 10.18
C GLU A 96 8.89 -0.74 9.98
N TRP A 97 8.36 -1.79 9.33
CA TRP A 97 9.10 -3.01 9.01
C TRP A 97 10.00 -2.87 7.78
N HIS A 98 9.85 -1.78 7.03
CA HIS A 98 10.55 -1.61 5.76
C HIS A 98 11.91 -0.92 5.90
N ASP A 99 12.12 -0.19 6.99
CA ASP A 99 13.35 0.60 7.26
C ASP A 99 13.74 1.55 6.10
N ILE A 100 12.71 2.11 5.44
CA ILE A 100 12.87 3.02 4.29
C ILE A 100 12.58 4.48 4.67
N GLY A 101 11.68 4.67 5.64
CA GLY A 101 11.25 5.99 6.08
C GLY A 101 10.17 6.58 5.17
N LEU A 102 8.93 6.15 5.37
CA LEU A 102 7.77 6.60 4.59
C LEU A 102 7.63 8.13 4.56
N LYS A 103 7.95 8.82 5.66
CA LYS A 103 7.92 10.29 5.77
C LYS A 103 8.81 11.03 4.75
N ASN A 104 9.77 10.35 4.13
CA ASN A 104 10.63 10.96 3.11
C ASN A 104 9.96 11.02 1.72
N TYR A 105 8.76 10.46 1.58
CA TYR A 105 7.97 10.38 0.35
C TYR A 105 6.70 11.21 0.52
N ASN A 106 6.76 12.50 0.23
CA ASN A 106 5.73 13.47 0.59
C ASN A 106 4.32 13.13 0.07
N ASN A 107 4.21 12.64 -1.16
CA ASN A 107 2.93 12.33 -1.78
C ASN A 107 2.37 11.01 -1.26
N LEU A 108 3.22 10.02 -1.07
CA LEU A 108 2.88 8.74 -0.47
C LEU A 108 2.49 8.90 1.00
N SER A 109 3.18 9.77 1.75
CA SER A 109 2.84 10.13 3.14
C SER A 109 1.47 10.80 3.23
N ARG A 110 1.19 11.77 2.36
CA ARG A 110 -0.12 12.43 2.29
C ARG A 110 -1.24 11.39 2.05
N TRP A 111 -1.07 10.54 1.06
CA TRP A 111 -2.03 9.49 0.73
C TRP A 111 -2.22 8.50 1.88
N TYR A 112 -1.12 8.10 2.53
CA TYR A 112 -1.16 7.21 3.68
C TYR A 112 -1.98 7.80 4.82
N LEU A 113 -1.71 9.06 5.21
CA LEU A 113 -2.38 9.76 6.29
C LEU A 113 -3.87 9.97 5.98
N GLU A 114 -4.20 10.45 4.78
CA GLU A 114 -5.60 10.66 4.38
C GLU A 114 -6.43 9.37 4.47
N ILE A 115 -5.86 8.24 4.11
CA ILE A 115 -6.55 6.95 4.22
C ILE A 115 -6.61 6.45 5.66
N SER A 116 -5.57 6.66 6.45
CA SER A 116 -5.52 6.23 7.85
C SER A 116 -6.59 6.87 8.73
N GLU A 117 -7.09 8.05 8.36
CA GLU A 117 -8.15 8.78 9.07
C GLU A 117 -9.57 8.30 8.71
N ARG A 118 -9.72 7.46 7.70
CA ARG A 118 -11.04 6.95 7.30
C ARG A 118 -11.60 6.01 8.36
N GLU A 119 -12.82 6.28 8.81
CA GLU A 119 -13.50 5.49 9.85
C GLU A 119 -13.52 3.99 9.53
N ALA A 120 -13.79 3.62 8.27
CA ALA A 120 -13.80 2.23 7.83
C ALA A 120 -12.40 1.57 7.88
N VAL A 121 -11.34 2.35 7.64
CA VAL A 121 -9.94 1.87 7.73
C VAL A 121 -9.56 1.66 9.18
N VAL A 122 -9.87 2.61 10.06
CA VAL A 122 -9.64 2.50 11.51
C VAL A 122 -10.35 1.26 12.08
N LYS A 123 -11.63 1.10 11.76
CA LYS A 123 -12.41 -0.08 12.17
C LYS A 123 -11.86 -1.38 11.61
N GLY A 124 -11.46 -1.40 10.34
CA GLY A 124 -10.89 -2.57 9.68
C GLY A 124 -9.53 -2.96 10.25
N TYR A 125 -8.71 -1.98 10.59
CA TYR A 125 -7.38 -2.22 11.15
C TYR A 125 -7.42 -2.86 12.55
N SER A 126 -8.36 -2.44 13.38
CA SER A 126 -8.55 -2.97 14.73
C SER A 126 -9.52 -4.18 14.81
N PHE A 127 -10.01 -4.68 13.65
CA PHE A 127 -11.04 -5.74 13.63
C PHE A 127 -10.58 -7.06 14.25
N MET A 128 -9.35 -7.49 13.92
CA MET A 128 -8.79 -8.77 14.39
C MET A 128 -8.11 -8.63 15.75
N ASP A 129 -7.58 -7.46 16.05
CA ASP A 129 -6.90 -7.13 17.28
C ASP A 129 -7.24 -5.70 17.68
N LYS A 130 -8.00 -5.55 18.76
CA LYS A 130 -8.50 -4.27 19.28
C LYS A 130 -7.38 -3.34 19.75
N GLU A 131 -6.19 -3.88 20.06
CA GLU A 131 -5.02 -3.11 20.46
C GLU A 131 -4.17 -2.67 19.26
N SER A 132 -4.47 -3.17 18.08
CA SER A 132 -3.77 -2.74 16.85
C SER A 132 -4.05 -1.28 16.53
N ILE A 133 -3.00 -0.48 16.53
CA ILE A 133 -3.03 0.94 16.19
C ILE A 133 -2.37 1.13 14.83
N ILE A 134 -2.98 1.95 13.97
CA ILE A 134 -2.37 2.34 12.69
C ILE A 134 -1.05 3.08 12.99
N PRO A 135 0.10 2.61 12.43
CA PRO A 135 1.39 3.26 12.64
C PRO A 135 1.38 4.73 12.19
N LYS A 136 1.99 5.59 13.01
CA LYS A 136 2.15 7.02 12.69
C LYS A 136 3.44 7.23 11.89
N LEU A 137 3.48 8.32 11.12
CA LEU A 137 4.69 8.74 10.41
C LEU A 137 5.67 9.46 11.34
#